data_a2b1b2a827c7ac45f9ef2a3e95e3ae19
#
_entry.id   a2b1b2a827c7ac45f9ef2a3e95e3ae19
#
_cell.length_a   1.000
_cell.length_b   1.000
_cell.length_c   1.000
_cell.angle_alpha   90.00
_cell.angle_beta   90.00
_cell.angle_gamma   90.00
#
_symmetry.space_group_name_H-M   'P 1'
#
loop_
_entity.id
_entity.type
_entity.pdbx_description
1 polymer ?
#
loop_
_entity_poly.entity_id
_entity_poly.type
_entity_poly.pdbx_seq_one_letter_code
_entity_poly.pdbx_strand_id
1 'polypeptide(L)'
;MAEMSAEELAKLAQNPVGNLISVPFQNNTNLNYGPEQGTQNILNIQPVIPVSINKEWNIITRTILPVVWMPSLGEDIGSTTGIGDTVFTAFLSPANPGKWIWGAGPVVQLPTNSSDELGNGNWGLGPSAVLLHMEHGSPWVYGALANNIWSLTSNQQGGSYNNGLIQPFVNYNFKGGLYLTSAPIITVDWTADSDNRWTVPVGGGVGKIFHLGKLPVNMQLSGYYNTVSPDFGADWQIRAQAQFMFPK
;
A
#
# COMPACT_ATOMS: atom_id res chain seq x y z
N MET A 1 28.22 2.64 -15.08
CA MET A 1 27.62 1.88 -13.99
C MET A 1 27.07 0.60 -14.61
N ALA A 2 27.29 -0.57 -14.01
CA ALA A 2 26.68 -1.81 -14.49
C ALA A 2 25.15 -1.67 -14.35
N GLU A 3 24.43 -2.06 -15.39
CA GLU A 3 22.97 -2.07 -15.39
C GLU A 3 22.49 -3.13 -14.39
N MET A 4 21.58 -2.77 -13.48
CA MET A 4 21.03 -3.71 -12.49
C MET A 4 20.29 -4.83 -13.21
N SER A 5 20.45 -6.06 -12.74
CA SER A 5 19.71 -7.19 -13.26
C SER A 5 18.20 -7.06 -12.96
N ALA A 6 17.35 -7.72 -13.76
CA ALA A 6 15.91 -7.73 -13.51
C ALA A 6 15.55 -8.35 -12.15
N GLU A 7 16.37 -9.29 -11.64
CA GLU A 7 16.20 -9.86 -10.30
C GLU A 7 16.50 -8.84 -9.20
N GLU A 8 17.58 -8.08 -9.34
CA GLU A 8 17.93 -7.01 -8.39
C GLU A 8 16.88 -5.91 -8.38
N LEU A 9 16.38 -5.52 -9.57
CA LEU A 9 15.29 -4.56 -9.71
C LEU A 9 14.00 -5.06 -9.05
N ALA A 10 13.67 -6.36 -9.19
CA ALA A 10 12.51 -6.96 -8.54
C ALA A 10 12.60 -6.87 -7.01
N LYS A 11 13.74 -7.24 -6.45
CA LYS A 11 13.98 -7.13 -5.00
C LYS A 11 13.92 -5.69 -4.51
N LEU A 12 14.48 -4.76 -5.28
CA LEU A 12 14.46 -3.34 -4.93
C LEU A 12 13.05 -2.77 -4.98
N ALA A 13 12.23 -3.18 -5.96
CA ALA A 13 10.82 -2.81 -6.07
C ALA A 13 9.96 -3.33 -4.91
N GLN A 14 10.38 -4.44 -4.29
CA GLN A 14 9.70 -5.07 -3.15
C GLN A 14 10.08 -4.46 -1.79
N ASN A 15 11.06 -3.55 -1.77
CA ASN A 15 11.53 -2.88 -0.55
C ASN A 15 10.81 -1.54 -0.35
N PRO A 16 9.90 -1.41 0.65
CA PRO A 16 9.15 -0.17 0.89
C PRO A 16 10.01 1.04 1.29
N VAL A 17 11.23 0.79 1.76
CA VAL A 17 12.21 1.82 2.17
C VAL A 17 13.49 1.75 1.34
N GLY A 18 13.38 1.25 0.11
CA GLY A 18 14.50 1.20 -0.84
C GLY A 18 14.93 2.58 -1.30
N ASN A 19 16.24 2.74 -1.57
CA ASN A 19 16.79 3.99 -2.13
C ASN A 19 16.52 4.07 -3.64
N LEU A 20 15.25 4.03 -4.02
CA LEU A 20 14.77 4.05 -5.39
C LEU A 20 13.60 5.02 -5.53
N ILE A 21 13.70 5.97 -6.45
CA ILE A 21 12.53 6.75 -6.86
C ILE A 21 11.61 5.83 -7.66
N SER A 22 10.37 5.71 -7.23
CA SER A 22 9.37 4.92 -7.97
C SER A 22 7.97 5.51 -7.85
N VAL A 23 7.14 5.21 -8.83
CA VAL A 23 5.73 5.61 -8.86
C VAL A 23 4.87 4.38 -9.15
N PRO A 24 4.43 3.66 -8.13
CA PRO A 24 3.41 2.62 -8.26
C PRO A 24 2.03 3.20 -8.56
N PHE A 25 1.37 2.61 -9.55
CA PHE A 25 -0.07 2.72 -9.80
C PHE A 25 -0.67 1.38 -9.42
N GLN A 26 -1.38 1.33 -8.30
CA GLN A 26 -1.96 0.10 -7.76
C GLN A 26 -3.48 0.22 -7.76
N ASN A 27 -4.15 -0.56 -8.60
CA ASN A 27 -5.60 -0.67 -8.60
C ASN A 27 -6.04 -1.87 -7.76
N ASN A 28 -6.93 -1.63 -6.81
CA ASN A 28 -7.61 -2.64 -6.02
C ASN A 28 -9.07 -2.67 -6.46
N THR A 29 -9.48 -3.77 -7.09
CA THR A 29 -10.87 -4.05 -7.45
C THR A 29 -11.47 -4.92 -6.36
N ASN A 30 -12.37 -4.37 -5.57
CA ASN A 30 -13.07 -5.00 -4.46
C ASN A 30 -14.45 -5.47 -4.94
N LEU A 31 -14.67 -6.80 -4.93
CA LEU A 31 -15.89 -7.44 -5.41
C LEU A 31 -16.84 -7.71 -4.26
N ASN A 32 -18.14 -7.66 -4.54
CA ASN A 32 -19.22 -7.84 -3.57
C ASN A 32 -19.17 -6.82 -2.43
N TYR A 33 -18.86 -5.57 -2.77
CA TYR A 33 -18.75 -4.48 -1.82
C TYR A 33 -20.09 -3.75 -1.64
N GLY A 34 -20.41 -3.40 -0.39
CA GLY A 34 -21.62 -2.66 -0.03
C GLY A 34 -22.88 -3.51 0.03
N PRO A 35 -24.01 -2.92 0.45
CA PRO A 35 -25.27 -3.62 0.59
C PRO A 35 -25.80 -4.20 -0.73
N GLU A 36 -25.48 -3.58 -1.86
CA GLU A 36 -25.88 -4.00 -3.20
C GLU A 36 -24.86 -4.94 -3.87
N GLN A 37 -23.82 -5.38 -3.13
CA GLN A 37 -22.75 -6.26 -3.61
C GLN A 37 -22.10 -5.78 -4.92
N GLY A 38 -21.86 -4.47 -4.97
CA GLY A 38 -21.26 -3.81 -6.12
C GLY A 38 -19.75 -4.07 -6.26
N THR A 39 -19.15 -3.38 -7.21
CA THR A 39 -17.69 -3.39 -7.41
C THR A 39 -17.13 -2.02 -7.08
N GLN A 40 -16.25 -1.97 -6.08
CA GLN A 40 -15.46 -0.78 -5.76
C GLN A 40 -14.09 -0.88 -6.41
N ASN A 41 -13.62 0.20 -7.05
CA ASN A 41 -12.24 0.30 -7.51
C ASN A 41 -11.52 1.43 -6.77
N ILE A 42 -10.29 1.15 -6.35
CA ILE A 42 -9.42 2.14 -5.70
C ILE A 42 -8.08 2.11 -6.42
N LEU A 43 -7.79 3.15 -7.21
CA LEU A 43 -6.47 3.36 -7.81
C LEU A 43 -5.62 4.22 -6.87
N ASN A 44 -4.62 3.61 -6.27
CA ASN A 44 -3.63 4.29 -5.45
C ASN A 44 -2.44 4.72 -6.31
N ILE A 45 -2.19 6.01 -6.40
CA ILE A 45 -0.98 6.58 -6.99
C ILE A 45 0.00 6.79 -5.83
N GLN A 46 1.16 6.07 -5.86
CA GLN A 46 2.00 5.94 -4.67
C GLN A 46 3.46 6.36 -4.92
N PRO A 47 3.78 7.66 -5.20
CA PRO A 47 5.16 8.07 -5.35
C PRO A 47 5.98 7.79 -4.09
N VAL A 48 7.14 7.17 -4.28
CA VAL A 48 8.16 6.91 -3.26
C VAL A 48 9.42 7.69 -3.65
N ILE A 49 9.87 8.56 -2.75
CA ILE A 49 11.01 9.45 -3.01
C ILE A 49 12.00 9.34 -1.84
N PRO A 50 13.17 8.73 -2.06
CA PRO A 50 14.24 8.72 -1.07
C PRO A 50 15.02 10.04 -1.08
N VAL A 51 15.21 10.61 0.10
CA VAL A 51 16.01 11.81 0.35
C VAL A 51 17.18 11.45 1.28
N SER A 52 18.40 11.59 0.82
CA SER A 52 19.59 11.37 1.65
C SER A 52 19.78 12.55 2.59
N ILE A 53 19.84 12.30 3.90
CA ILE A 53 20.14 13.28 4.92
C ILE A 53 21.66 13.40 5.09
N ASN A 54 22.31 12.26 5.24
CA ASN A 54 23.75 12.12 5.40
C ASN A 54 24.21 10.71 4.95
N LYS A 55 25.48 10.35 5.25
CA LYS A 55 26.05 9.04 4.86
C LYS A 55 25.42 7.84 5.59
N GLU A 56 24.74 8.09 6.69
CA GLU A 56 24.19 7.05 7.58
C GLU A 56 22.67 6.91 7.45
N TRP A 57 21.96 8.00 7.07
CA TRP A 57 20.52 8.07 7.13
C TRP A 57 19.87 8.63 5.87
N ASN A 58 18.76 8.02 5.49
CA ASN A 58 17.82 8.50 4.47
C ASN A 58 16.44 8.75 5.10
N ILE A 59 15.70 9.69 4.53
CA ILE A 59 14.25 9.77 4.70
C ILE A 59 13.63 9.22 3.42
N ILE A 60 12.76 8.22 3.56
CA ILE A 60 11.99 7.66 2.46
C ILE A 60 10.56 8.18 2.60
N THR A 61 10.14 9.05 1.69
CA THR A 61 8.77 9.54 1.68
C THR A 61 7.91 8.69 0.78
N ARG A 62 6.69 8.41 1.22
CA ARG A 62 5.65 7.71 0.46
C ARG A 62 4.35 8.47 0.57
N THR A 63 3.79 8.85 -0.56
CA THR A 63 2.43 9.41 -0.64
C THR A 63 1.51 8.36 -1.22
N ILE A 64 0.30 8.24 -0.73
CA ILE A 64 -0.76 7.41 -1.30
C ILE A 64 -1.94 8.32 -1.60
N LEU A 65 -2.17 8.59 -2.88
CA LEU A 65 -3.30 9.35 -3.38
C LEU A 65 -4.33 8.37 -3.97
N PRO A 66 -5.49 8.13 -3.32
CA PRO A 66 -6.50 7.23 -3.83
C PRO A 66 -7.47 7.95 -4.76
N VAL A 67 -7.69 7.37 -5.94
CA VAL A 67 -8.82 7.68 -6.82
C VAL A 67 -9.81 6.54 -6.68
N VAL A 68 -11.04 6.86 -6.28
CA VAL A 68 -12.04 5.88 -5.86
C VAL A 68 -13.25 5.91 -6.79
N TRP A 69 -13.66 4.75 -7.24
CA TRP A 69 -14.96 4.51 -7.89
C TRP A 69 -15.79 3.69 -6.90
N MET A 70 -16.66 4.40 -6.17
CA MET A 70 -17.59 3.81 -5.19
C MET A 70 -18.85 3.36 -5.90
N PRO A 71 -19.31 2.11 -5.75
CA PRO A 71 -20.61 1.69 -6.26
C PRO A 71 -21.73 2.34 -5.46
N SER A 72 -22.98 2.19 -5.91
CA SER A 72 -24.16 2.54 -5.12
C SER A 72 -24.14 1.81 -3.76
N LEU A 73 -24.45 2.52 -2.70
CA LEU A 73 -24.55 2.01 -1.33
C LEU A 73 -26.01 1.88 -0.86
N GLY A 74 -26.99 2.05 -1.76
CA GLY A 74 -28.41 1.94 -1.51
C GLY A 74 -29.23 2.97 -2.30
N GLU A 75 -30.56 2.97 -2.10
CA GLU A 75 -31.49 3.83 -2.85
C GLU A 75 -31.20 5.33 -2.72
N ASP A 76 -30.67 5.75 -1.56
CA ASP A 76 -30.40 7.15 -1.26
C ASP A 76 -28.95 7.57 -1.52
N ILE A 77 -28.02 6.61 -1.76
CA ILE A 77 -26.59 6.86 -1.95
C ILE A 77 -26.13 6.24 -3.27
N GLY A 78 -26.21 7.02 -4.33
CA GLY A 78 -25.76 6.59 -5.66
C GLY A 78 -24.25 6.35 -5.76
N SER A 79 -23.81 5.88 -6.92
CA SER A 79 -22.38 5.71 -7.19
C SER A 79 -21.65 7.05 -7.21
N THR A 80 -20.45 7.10 -6.65
CA THR A 80 -19.62 8.31 -6.55
C THR A 80 -18.21 8.02 -7.04
N THR A 81 -17.60 8.96 -7.76
CA THR A 81 -16.21 8.86 -8.21
C THR A 81 -15.46 10.13 -7.83
N GLY A 82 -14.25 9.96 -7.27
CA GLY A 82 -13.42 11.11 -6.91
C GLY A 82 -12.15 10.71 -6.18
N ILE A 83 -11.59 11.66 -5.46
CA ILE A 83 -10.37 11.49 -4.67
C ILE A 83 -10.76 11.15 -3.23
N GLY A 84 -10.07 10.20 -2.63
CA GLY A 84 -10.16 9.89 -1.20
C GLY A 84 -9.14 10.67 -0.36
N ASP A 85 -9.04 10.32 0.92
CA ASP A 85 -8.06 10.93 1.82
C ASP A 85 -6.64 10.46 1.48
N THR A 86 -5.75 11.42 1.30
CA THR A 86 -4.34 11.18 0.99
C THR A 86 -3.57 10.79 2.25
N VAL A 87 -2.74 9.76 2.15
CA VAL A 87 -1.85 9.33 3.25
C VAL A 87 -0.40 9.62 2.87
N PHE A 88 0.32 10.30 3.75
CA PHE A 88 1.74 10.59 3.63
C PHE A 88 2.52 9.94 4.75
N THR A 89 3.61 9.25 4.42
CA THR A 89 4.52 8.63 5.40
C THR A 89 5.95 9.05 5.13
N ALA A 90 6.71 9.34 6.18
CA ALA A 90 8.13 9.62 6.11
C ALA A 90 8.89 8.63 7.02
N PHE A 91 9.61 7.70 6.42
CA PHE A 91 10.43 6.72 7.15
C PHE A 91 11.87 7.21 7.27
N LEU A 92 12.37 7.30 8.48
CA LEU A 92 13.81 7.33 8.73
C LEU A 92 14.34 5.90 8.59
N SER A 93 15.34 5.71 7.73
CA SER A 93 15.92 4.39 7.43
C SER A 93 17.44 4.51 7.27
N PRO A 94 18.23 3.49 7.71
CA PRO A 94 19.68 3.47 7.47
C PRO A 94 20.01 3.54 5.97
N ALA A 95 21.02 4.34 5.62
CA ALA A 95 21.47 4.49 4.22
C ALA A 95 22.18 3.24 3.70
N ASN A 96 22.84 2.50 4.60
CA ASN A 96 23.58 1.28 4.31
C ASN A 96 23.08 0.16 5.22
N PRO A 97 21.86 -0.36 5.00
CA PRO A 97 21.34 -1.43 5.83
C PRO A 97 22.06 -2.75 5.55
N GLY A 98 22.09 -3.63 6.55
CA GLY A 98 22.52 -5.03 6.37
C GLY A 98 21.41 -5.87 5.71
N LYS A 99 21.35 -7.17 6.06
CA LYS A 99 20.29 -8.08 5.57
C LYS A 99 18.91 -7.72 6.10
N TRP A 100 18.85 -7.15 7.30
CA TRP A 100 17.65 -6.60 7.91
C TRP A 100 17.58 -5.12 7.61
N ILE A 101 16.54 -4.73 6.89
CA ILE A 101 16.26 -3.37 6.47
C ILE A 101 15.05 -2.90 7.26
N TRP A 102 15.10 -1.70 7.79
CA TRP A 102 14.01 -1.14 8.57
C TRP A 102 13.83 0.35 8.32
N GLY A 103 12.65 0.82 8.64
CA GLY A 103 12.34 2.24 8.66
C GLY A 103 11.22 2.51 9.64
N ALA A 104 11.25 3.66 10.27
CA ALA A 104 10.20 4.10 11.18
C ALA A 104 9.99 5.62 11.05
N GLY A 105 8.76 6.06 11.29
CA GLY A 105 8.46 7.48 11.23
C GLY A 105 6.96 7.77 11.30
N PRO A 106 6.59 9.04 11.17
CA PRO A 106 5.20 9.46 11.21
C PRO A 106 4.45 9.07 9.91
N VAL A 107 3.17 8.78 10.08
CA VAL A 107 2.18 8.72 9.01
C VAL A 107 1.11 9.77 9.27
N VAL A 108 0.75 10.52 8.22
CA VAL A 108 -0.24 11.60 8.27
C VAL A 108 -1.33 11.31 7.25
N GLN A 109 -2.58 11.40 7.66
CA GLN A 109 -3.72 11.41 6.75
C GLN A 109 -4.19 12.85 6.55
N LEU A 110 -4.38 13.24 5.29
CA LEU A 110 -4.83 14.55 4.87
C LEU A 110 -6.28 14.47 4.39
N PRO A 111 -7.16 15.39 4.81
CA PRO A 111 -8.56 15.42 4.38
C PRO A 111 -8.67 15.95 2.95
N THR A 112 -8.37 15.12 1.98
CA THR A 112 -8.37 15.48 0.54
C THR A 112 -9.53 14.87 -0.22
N ASN A 113 -10.41 14.13 0.46
CA ASN A 113 -11.58 13.51 -0.14
C ASN A 113 -12.47 14.55 -0.83
N SER A 114 -12.96 14.19 -2.02
CA SER A 114 -13.82 15.08 -2.83
C SER A 114 -15.30 14.96 -2.50
N SER A 115 -15.70 13.94 -1.73
CA SER A 115 -17.04 13.76 -1.17
C SER A 115 -17.00 12.88 0.08
N ASP A 116 -18.07 12.91 0.88
CA ASP A 116 -18.13 12.24 2.18
C ASP A 116 -18.06 10.70 2.07
N GLU A 117 -18.52 10.13 0.95
CA GLU A 117 -18.50 8.69 0.70
C GLU A 117 -17.10 8.17 0.33
N LEU A 118 -16.13 9.05 0.04
CA LEU A 118 -14.80 8.69 -0.46
C LEU A 118 -13.70 8.82 0.57
N GLY A 119 -13.98 9.35 1.76
CA GLY A 119 -13.00 9.51 2.82
C GLY A 119 -13.65 9.98 4.12
N ASN A 120 -12.85 10.12 5.16
CA ASN A 120 -13.31 10.57 6.47
C ASN A 120 -13.30 12.10 6.60
N GLY A 121 -12.48 12.79 5.79
CA GLY A 121 -12.40 14.25 5.81
C GLY A 121 -11.73 14.85 7.05
N ASN A 122 -11.01 14.04 7.84
CA ASN A 122 -10.31 14.48 9.05
C ASN A 122 -8.80 14.31 8.93
N TRP A 123 -8.04 15.24 9.52
CA TRP A 123 -6.62 15.07 9.73
C TRP A 123 -6.35 13.89 10.65
N GLY A 124 -5.34 13.11 10.34
CA GLY A 124 -4.87 12.02 11.15
C GLY A 124 -3.36 11.95 11.26
N LEU A 125 -2.89 11.41 12.37
CA LEU A 125 -1.46 11.24 12.65
C LEU A 125 -1.25 9.92 13.38
N GLY A 126 -0.12 9.30 13.13
CA GLY A 126 0.29 8.11 13.87
C GLY A 126 1.70 7.65 13.54
N PRO A 127 2.16 6.58 14.18
CA PRO A 127 3.43 5.92 13.86
C PRO A 127 3.28 4.96 12.70
N SER A 128 4.37 4.80 11.94
CA SER A 128 4.53 3.78 10.94
C SER A 128 5.91 3.15 11.06
N ALA A 129 5.99 1.84 10.85
CA ALA A 129 7.25 1.10 10.86
C ALA A 129 7.24 0.00 9.79
N VAL A 130 8.41 -0.31 9.29
CA VAL A 130 8.65 -1.42 8.37
C VAL A 130 9.91 -2.15 8.77
N LEU A 131 9.87 -3.47 8.68
CA LEU A 131 11.03 -4.36 8.86
C LEU A 131 10.98 -5.43 7.78
N LEU A 132 12.08 -5.64 7.07
CA LEU A 132 12.19 -6.70 6.08
C LEU A 132 13.57 -7.35 6.08
N HIS A 133 13.60 -8.58 5.60
CA HIS A 133 14.82 -9.32 5.31
C HIS A 133 15.02 -9.41 3.80
N MET A 134 16.19 -9.00 3.35
CA MET A 134 16.64 -9.11 1.96
C MET A 134 18.15 -9.37 1.95
N GLU A 135 18.56 -10.47 1.33
CA GLU A 135 19.96 -10.86 1.28
C GLU A 135 20.41 -11.04 -0.18
N HIS A 136 21.65 -10.63 -0.46
CA HIS A 136 22.25 -10.86 -1.77
C HIS A 136 22.40 -12.38 -2.02
N GLY A 137 21.99 -12.84 -3.21
CA GLY A 137 22.00 -14.26 -3.56
C GLY A 137 20.82 -15.09 -3.02
N SER A 138 20.02 -14.59 -2.06
CA SER A 138 18.80 -15.23 -1.63
C SER A 138 17.63 -14.86 -2.55
N PRO A 139 16.76 -15.80 -2.95
CA PRO A 139 15.56 -15.48 -3.73
C PRO A 139 14.46 -14.83 -2.87
N TRP A 140 14.56 -14.88 -1.55
CA TRP A 140 13.52 -14.45 -0.63
C TRP A 140 13.65 -12.99 -0.25
N VAL A 141 12.51 -12.28 -0.27
CA VAL A 141 12.30 -10.98 0.35
C VAL A 141 11.02 -11.07 1.17
N TYR A 142 11.11 -10.86 2.48
CA TYR A 142 9.96 -10.94 3.37
C TYR A 142 10.06 -9.94 4.52
N GLY A 143 8.91 -9.55 5.03
CA GLY A 143 8.83 -8.57 6.10
C GLY A 143 7.42 -8.16 6.41
N ALA A 144 7.28 -7.03 7.10
CA ALA A 144 6.00 -6.43 7.38
C ALA A 144 6.12 -4.91 7.50
N LEU A 145 5.07 -4.22 7.08
CA LEU A 145 4.82 -2.82 7.34
C LEU A 145 3.60 -2.71 8.26
N ALA A 146 3.66 -1.83 9.23
CA ALA A 146 2.53 -1.56 10.11
C ALA A 146 2.43 -0.07 10.40
N ASN A 147 1.21 0.42 10.55
CA ASN A 147 0.92 1.76 11.04
C ASN A 147 -0.39 1.78 11.83
N ASN A 148 -0.59 2.85 12.58
CA ASN A 148 -1.87 3.18 13.17
C ASN A 148 -2.08 4.69 13.05
N ILE A 149 -3.27 5.12 12.67
CA ILE A 149 -3.61 6.53 12.48
C ILE A 149 -4.81 6.87 13.36
N TRP A 150 -4.63 7.90 14.18
CA TRP A 150 -5.71 8.49 15.00
C TRP A 150 -6.14 9.80 14.35
N SER A 151 -7.43 10.05 14.27
CA SER A 151 -7.96 11.35 13.85
C SER A 151 -7.55 12.42 14.86
N LEU A 152 -7.05 13.55 14.37
CA LEU A 152 -6.73 14.74 15.18
C LEU A 152 -7.91 15.69 15.27
N THR A 153 -8.86 15.58 14.35
CA THR A 153 -10.07 16.38 14.26
C THR A 153 -11.27 15.45 14.20
N SER A 154 -12.44 15.98 14.49
CA SER A 154 -13.71 15.32 14.24
C SER A 154 -14.61 16.33 13.57
N ASN A 155 -15.05 16.06 12.33
CA ASN A 155 -16.08 16.85 11.67
C ASN A 155 -17.47 16.25 11.93
N GLN A 156 -18.51 16.98 11.57
CA GLN A 156 -19.89 16.54 11.80
C GLN A 156 -20.28 15.33 10.94
N GLN A 157 -19.53 15.04 9.88
CA GLN A 157 -19.83 14.01 8.87
C GLN A 157 -19.05 12.72 9.08
N GLY A 158 -17.75 12.80 9.38
CA GLY A 158 -16.89 11.62 9.50
C GLY A 158 -16.61 11.13 10.91
N GLY A 159 -16.92 11.92 11.97
CA GLY A 159 -16.55 11.56 13.34
C GLY A 159 -15.06 11.38 13.55
N SER A 160 -14.66 10.79 14.68
CA SER A 160 -13.29 10.39 14.94
C SER A 160 -13.03 8.97 14.47
N TYR A 161 -11.79 8.67 14.07
CA TYR A 161 -11.35 7.32 13.69
C TYR A 161 -10.05 6.92 14.38
N ASN A 162 -9.84 5.62 14.47
CA ASN A 162 -8.62 5.00 14.94
C ASN A 162 -8.39 3.73 14.09
N ASN A 163 -7.52 3.83 13.08
CA ASN A 163 -7.35 2.81 12.07
C ASN A 163 -5.94 2.25 12.09
N GLY A 164 -5.83 0.94 12.19
CA GLY A 164 -4.58 0.22 12.09
C GLY A 164 -4.45 -0.52 10.75
N LEU A 165 -3.21 -0.71 10.33
CA LEU A 165 -2.85 -1.47 9.15
C LEU A 165 -1.62 -2.31 9.45
N ILE A 166 -1.67 -3.58 9.05
CA ILE A 166 -0.52 -4.48 9.05
C ILE A 166 -0.47 -5.13 7.68
N GLN A 167 0.65 -5.00 7.00
CA GLN A 167 0.90 -5.61 5.70
C GLN A 167 2.13 -6.53 5.81
N PRO A 168 1.95 -7.82 6.18
CA PRO A 168 3.00 -8.81 6.00
C PRO A 168 3.20 -9.04 4.50
N PHE A 169 4.43 -9.30 4.09
CA PHE A 169 4.73 -9.66 2.71
C PHE A 169 5.82 -10.71 2.63
N VAL A 170 5.68 -11.58 1.63
CA VAL A 170 6.69 -12.57 1.26
C VAL A 170 6.75 -12.68 -0.25
N ASN A 171 7.97 -12.63 -0.78
CA ASN A 171 8.24 -12.75 -2.20
C ASN A 171 9.31 -13.80 -2.45
N TYR A 172 9.12 -14.60 -3.49
CA TYR A 172 10.12 -15.52 -4.01
C TYR A 172 10.51 -15.13 -5.43
N ASN A 173 11.76 -14.72 -5.62
CA ASN A 173 12.28 -14.17 -6.86
C ASN A 173 12.96 -15.26 -7.69
N PHE A 174 12.50 -15.45 -8.92
CA PHE A 174 13.16 -16.31 -9.91
C PHE A 174 14.18 -15.51 -10.74
N LYS A 175 15.05 -16.21 -11.43
CA LYS A 175 15.92 -15.58 -12.41
C LYS A 175 15.10 -14.88 -13.49
N GLY A 176 15.59 -13.73 -13.97
CA GLY A 176 14.93 -12.97 -15.03
C GLY A 176 13.78 -12.07 -14.56
N GLY A 177 13.68 -11.81 -13.24
CA GLY A 177 12.77 -10.80 -12.68
C GLY A 177 11.31 -11.22 -12.52
N LEU A 178 10.99 -12.49 -12.74
CA LEU A 178 9.70 -13.08 -12.35
C LEU A 178 9.71 -13.36 -10.84
N TYR A 179 8.59 -13.17 -10.15
CA TYR A 179 8.45 -13.52 -8.74
C TYR A 179 7.03 -13.92 -8.36
N LEU A 180 6.93 -14.72 -7.31
CA LEU A 180 5.68 -14.97 -6.58
C LEU A 180 5.60 -14.02 -5.40
N THR A 181 4.40 -13.57 -5.07
CA THR A 181 4.17 -12.60 -4.00
C THR A 181 2.92 -12.92 -3.20
N SER A 182 2.99 -12.68 -1.89
CA SER A 182 1.82 -12.53 -1.03
C SER A 182 2.06 -11.29 -0.16
N ALA A 183 1.17 -10.32 -0.24
CA ALA A 183 1.24 -9.08 0.52
C ALA A 183 -0.17 -8.61 0.91
N PRO A 184 -0.90 -9.39 1.74
CA PRO A 184 -2.23 -9.02 2.20
C PRO A 184 -2.16 -7.73 3.04
N ILE A 185 -3.16 -6.86 2.91
CA ILE A 185 -3.30 -5.66 3.73
C ILE A 185 -4.39 -5.95 4.77
N ILE A 186 -3.96 -6.26 5.98
CA ILE A 186 -4.86 -6.47 7.12
C ILE A 186 -5.16 -5.10 7.70
N THR A 187 -6.44 -4.77 7.86
CA THR A 187 -6.86 -3.50 8.45
C THR A 187 -7.73 -3.73 9.68
N VAL A 188 -7.70 -2.76 10.57
CA VAL A 188 -8.53 -2.74 11.77
C VAL A 188 -9.07 -1.33 12.00
N ASP A 189 -10.38 -1.24 12.24
CA ASP A 189 -11.04 -0.05 12.77
C ASP A 189 -11.30 -0.29 14.26
N TRP A 190 -10.50 0.36 15.12
CA TRP A 190 -10.61 0.21 16.58
C TRP A 190 -11.87 0.84 17.16
N THR A 191 -12.55 1.70 16.38
CA THR A 191 -13.79 2.38 16.80
C THR A 191 -15.04 1.59 16.47
N ALA A 192 -14.95 0.63 15.54
CA ALA A 192 -16.06 -0.23 15.17
C ALA A 192 -16.38 -1.29 16.23
N ASP A 193 -17.58 -1.85 16.16
CA ASP A 193 -17.99 -3.01 16.95
C ASP A 193 -17.09 -4.22 16.65
N SER A 194 -16.98 -5.16 17.61
CA SER A 194 -16.04 -6.28 17.55
C SER A 194 -16.10 -7.07 16.23
N ASP A 195 -17.30 -7.26 15.71
CA ASP A 195 -17.56 -8.08 14.52
C ASP A 195 -17.24 -7.35 13.21
N ASN A 196 -17.15 -6.01 13.27
CA ASN A 196 -16.90 -5.12 12.14
C ASN A 196 -15.52 -4.46 12.14
N ARG A 197 -14.61 -4.89 13.03
CA ARG A 197 -13.29 -4.25 13.18
C ARG A 197 -12.29 -4.65 12.11
N TRP A 198 -12.24 -5.92 11.75
CA TRP A 198 -11.12 -6.48 11.01
C TRP A 198 -11.46 -6.79 9.56
N THR A 199 -10.53 -6.47 8.67
CA THR A 199 -10.47 -7.07 7.32
C THR A 199 -9.19 -7.88 7.23
N VAL A 200 -9.31 -9.18 6.99
CA VAL A 200 -8.18 -10.12 6.93
C VAL A 200 -8.17 -10.84 5.58
N PRO A 201 -7.45 -10.30 4.59
CA PRO A 201 -7.30 -10.96 3.28
C PRO A 201 -6.25 -12.06 3.33
N VAL A 202 -6.48 -13.11 2.54
CA VAL A 202 -5.51 -14.19 2.28
C VAL A 202 -5.42 -14.40 0.78
N GLY A 203 -4.22 -14.51 0.26
CA GLY A 203 -4.00 -14.70 -1.17
C GLY A 203 -2.59 -14.36 -1.59
N GLY A 204 -2.42 -14.17 -2.90
CA GLY A 204 -1.12 -13.86 -3.48
C GLY A 204 -1.22 -13.70 -4.99
N GLY A 205 -0.07 -13.63 -5.63
CA GLY A 205 -0.02 -13.40 -7.06
C GLY A 205 1.37 -13.52 -7.63
N VAL A 206 1.54 -12.95 -8.80
CA VAL A 206 2.78 -12.98 -9.57
C VAL A 206 3.15 -11.57 -9.99
N GLY A 207 4.44 -11.32 -10.11
CA GLY A 207 4.95 -10.09 -10.69
C GLY A 207 6.17 -10.34 -11.55
N LYS A 208 6.48 -9.37 -12.40
CA LYS A 208 7.63 -9.43 -13.30
C LYS A 208 8.14 -8.04 -13.62
N ILE A 209 9.46 -7.94 -13.76
CA ILE A 209 10.11 -6.74 -14.28
C ILE A 209 10.10 -6.77 -15.80
N PHE A 210 9.61 -5.68 -16.37
CA PHE A 210 9.66 -5.38 -17.79
C PHE A 210 10.49 -4.12 -18.02
N HIS A 211 10.93 -3.90 -19.25
CA HIS A 211 11.61 -2.67 -19.65
C HIS A 211 10.82 -1.99 -20.78
N LEU A 212 10.47 -0.73 -20.59
CA LEU A 212 9.96 0.16 -21.61
C LEU A 212 11.11 1.05 -22.09
N GLY A 213 11.83 0.60 -23.09
CA GLY A 213 13.12 1.17 -23.46
C GLY A 213 14.13 1.00 -22.30
N LYS A 214 14.59 2.11 -21.70
CA LYS A 214 15.49 2.09 -20.55
C LYS A 214 14.79 2.14 -19.20
N LEU A 215 13.47 2.32 -19.19
CA LEU A 215 12.69 2.45 -17.97
C LEU A 215 12.24 1.07 -17.47
N PRO A 216 12.70 0.62 -16.30
CA PRO A 216 12.18 -0.60 -15.69
C PRO A 216 10.78 -0.37 -15.13
N VAL A 217 9.89 -1.33 -15.39
CA VAL A 217 8.52 -1.33 -14.89
C VAL A 217 8.23 -2.66 -14.21
N ASN A 218 7.84 -2.62 -12.95
CA ASN A 218 7.38 -3.78 -12.21
C ASN A 218 5.87 -3.94 -12.39
N MET A 219 5.44 -5.02 -13.04
CA MET A 219 4.04 -5.37 -13.20
C MET A 219 3.67 -6.49 -12.23
N GLN A 220 2.53 -6.37 -11.53
CA GLN A 220 2.06 -7.36 -10.59
C GLN A 220 0.55 -7.55 -10.70
N LEU A 221 0.11 -8.80 -10.56
CA LEU A 221 -1.30 -9.18 -10.44
C LEU A 221 -1.46 -10.16 -9.29
N SER A 222 -2.40 -9.87 -8.39
CA SER A 222 -2.67 -10.67 -7.19
C SER A 222 -4.17 -10.76 -6.92
N GLY A 223 -4.59 -11.84 -6.28
CA GLY A 223 -5.95 -12.04 -5.80
C GLY A 223 -5.97 -12.37 -4.31
N TYR A 224 -6.92 -11.80 -3.58
CA TYR A 224 -7.10 -11.99 -2.14
C TYR A 224 -8.57 -12.25 -1.84
N TYR A 225 -8.80 -13.21 -0.93
CA TYR A 225 -10.10 -13.46 -0.34
C TYR A 225 -10.11 -12.93 1.10
N ASN A 226 -11.11 -12.16 1.47
CA ASN A 226 -11.28 -11.64 2.83
C ASN A 226 -11.88 -12.74 3.70
N THR A 227 -11.04 -13.41 4.50
CA THR A 227 -11.49 -14.47 5.44
C THR A 227 -12.22 -13.89 6.64
N VAL A 228 -11.97 -12.63 6.95
CA VAL A 228 -12.72 -11.81 7.88
C VAL A 228 -12.97 -10.47 7.20
N SER A 229 -14.19 -9.98 7.23
CA SER A 229 -14.58 -8.67 6.71
C SER A 229 -15.70 -8.09 7.56
N PRO A 230 -15.81 -6.76 7.67
CA PRO A 230 -16.97 -6.09 8.22
C PRO A 230 -18.23 -6.42 7.42
N ASP A 231 -19.40 -6.16 8.01
CA ASP A 231 -20.67 -6.17 7.29
C ASP A 231 -20.55 -5.27 6.05
N PHE A 232 -21.03 -5.77 4.91
CA PHE A 232 -20.94 -5.09 3.61
C PHE A 232 -19.49 -4.85 3.10
N GLY A 233 -18.48 -5.39 3.76
CA GLY A 233 -17.11 -5.44 3.23
C GLY A 233 -17.03 -6.33 1.98
N ALA A 234 -16.01 -6.10 1.15
CA ALA A 234 -15.80 -6.94 -0.03
C ALA A 234 -15.42 -8.38 0.34
N ASP A 235 -15.84 -9.35 -0.48
CA ASP A 235 -15.39 -10.73 -0.33
C ASP A 235 -14.03 -10.97 -0.96
N TRP A 236 -13.80 -10.36 -2.13
CA TRP A 236 -12.58 -10.55 -2.94
C TRP A 236 -11.94 -9.23 -3.30
N GLN A 237 -10.63 -9.25 -3.38
CA GLN A 237 -9.85 -8.15 -3.94
C GLN A 237 -8.94 -8.67 -5.05
N ILE A 238 -9.03 -8.08 -6.24
CA ILE A 238 -8.05 -8.23 -7.31
C ILE A 238 -7.17 -7.00 -7.30
N ARG A 239 -5.86 -7.19 -7.18
CA ARG A 239 -4.87 -6.12 -7.18
C ARG A 239 -4.00 -6.19 -8.43
N ALA A 240 -4.05 -5.15 -9.24
CA ALA A 240 -3.16 -4.95 -10.37
C ALA A 240 -2.26 -3.75 -10.11
N GLN A 241 -0.95 -3.88 -10.35
CA GLN A 241 0.03 -2.83 -10.12
C GLN A 241 0.98 -2.67 -11.29
N ALA A 242 1.26 -1.43 -11.64
CA ALA A 242 2.36 -1.03 -12.52
C ALA A 242 3.22 -0.01 -11.75
N GLN A 243 4.48 -0.37 -11.47
CA GLN A 243 5.41 0.49 -10.75
C GLN A 243 6.55 0.91 -11.68
N PHE A 244 6.57 2.19 -11.99
CA PHE A 244 7.65 2.80 -12.77
C PHE A 244 8.83 3.09 -11.85
N MET A 245 10.02 2.65 -12.23
CA MET A 245 11.23 2.75 -11.41
C MET A 245 12.26 3.64 -12.10
N PHE A 246 12.90 4.51 -11.30
CA PHE A 246 13.89 5.47 -11.77
C PHE A 246 15.22 5.24 -11.04
N PRO A 247 16.00 4.21 -11.43
CA PRO A 247 17.31 3.94 -10.85
C PRO A 247 18.25 5.14 -11.08
N LYS A 248 19.04 5.48 -10.04
CA LYS A 248 20.04 6.57 -10.09
C LYS A 248 21.30 6.12 -10.80
#